data_d73bc6b373b9b252e7abfa6519c5160d
#
_entry.id   d73bc6b373b9b252e7abfa6519c5160d
#
_cell.length_a   1.000
_cell.length_b   1.000
_cell.length_c   1.000
_cell.angle_alpha   90.00
_cell.angle_beta   90.00
_cell.angle_gamma   90.00
#
_symmetry.space_group_name_H-M   'P 1'
#
loop_
_entity.id
_entity.type
_entity.pdbx_description
1 polymer ?
#
loop_
_entity_poly.entity_id
_entity_poly.type
_entity_poly.pdbx_seq_one_letter_code
_entity_poly.pdbx_strand_id
1 'polypeptide(L)'
;NAGVADGMNEKGLVANLLYLAESQYGHNPQAQDLCMVQWTQFSLDLFATVAEAVSFFQSTPLNILAGVLPNGRGATMHLALSDASGDSAIFEYVAGKLCIHHDREYTVMTNSPIFEEQLALCNYWKNINGLTFLPGSISAADRFVRTSFFLNAIPRTLVKNYTTALPNQSYHQQALASVLGVIRSAGVPLGVQDPDKPNLSSTLWRTISDHQNLVYYFDSATAPSIFWIDMKKIDFTQLAKALSLPNAQNSIYGGEVSQLFGDFKYPTAELIGSIMTF
;
A
#
# COMPACT_ATOMS: atom_id res chain seq x y z
N ASN A 1 -3.91 16.28 12.15
CA ASN A 1 -4.25 14.86 12.01
C ASN A 1 -3.14 14.19 11.21
N ALA A 2 -2.62 13.06 11.71
CA ALA A 2 -1.67 12.25 10.96
C ALA A 2 -2.41 11.59 9.78
N GLY A 3 -1.79 11.53 8.59
CA GLY A 3 -2.30 10.77 7.47
C GLY A 3 -1.89 9.30 7.57
N VAL A 4 -2.70 8.41 7.00
CA VAL A 4 -2.45 6.97 6.94
C VAL A 4 -2.17 6.58 5.49
N ALA A 5 -0.95 6.11 5.20
CA ALA A 5 -0.57 5.70 3.86
C ALA A 5 -1.02 4.27 3.52
N ASP A 6 -0.95 3.37 4.48
CA ASP A 6 -1.39 1.98 4.35
C ASP A 6 -1.75 1.38 5.72
N GLY A 7 -2.49 0.29 5.73
CA GLY A 7 -2.87 -0.40 6.96
C GLY A 7 -3.76 -1.60 6.73
N MET A 8 -4.02 -2.33 7.82
CA MET A 8 -4.94 -3.46 7.89
C MET A 8 -5.81 -3.33 9.14
N ASN A 9 -7.11 -3.60 9.02
CA ASN A 9 -8.00 -3.66 10.18
C ASN A 9 -8.15 -5.09 10.74
N GLU A 10 -8.85 -5.22 11.88
CA GLU A 10 -9.06 -6.51 12.57
C GLU A 10 -9.93 -7.51 11.77
N LYS A 11 -10.57 -7.06 10.68
CA LYS A 11 -11.31 -7.93 9.74
C LYS A 11 -10.44 -8.45 8.61
N GLY A 12 -9.19 -7.97 8.52
CA GLY A 12 -8.27 -8.31 7.44
C GLY A 12 -8.50 -7.50 6.16
N LEU A 13 -9.28 -6.42 6.20
CA LEU A 13 -9.31 -5.45 5.12
C LEU A 13 -8.00 -4.67 5.12
N VAL A 14 -7.37 -4.56 3.96
CA VAL A 14 -6.13 -3.80 3.73
C VAL A 14 -6.43 -2.62 2.82
N ALA A 15 -5.86 -1.48 3.15
CA ALA A 15 -5.96 -0.25 2.37
C ALA A 15 -4.57 0.33 2.09
N ASN A 16 -4.34 0.78 0.86
CA ASN A 16 -3.09 1.41 0.42
C ASN A 16 -3.40 2.68 -0.36
N LEU A 17 -2.77 3.78 0.02
CA LEU A 17 -2.92 5.08 -0.62
C LEU A 17 -1.62 5.45 -1.32
N LEU A 18 -1.66 5.60 -2.64
CA LEU A 18 -0.49 5.89 -3.45
C LEU A 18 -0.68 7.19 -4.24
N TYR A 19 0.42 7.86 -4.56
CA TYR A 19 0.40 9.06 -5.39
C TYR A 19 0.01 8.72 -6.83
N LEU A 20 -0.93 9.51 -7.40
CA LEU A 20 -1.34 9.48 -8.78
C LEU A 20 -1.42 10.91 -9.33
N ALA A 21 -0.49 11.26 -10.22
CA ALA A 21 -0.39 12.63 -10.76
C ALA A 21 -1.62 13.05 -11.58
N GLU A 22 -2.25 12.09 -12.25
CA GLU A 22 -3.41 12.27 -13.13
C GLU A 22 -4.73 12.38 -12.36
N SER A 23 -4.74 12.10 -11.06
CA SER A 23 -5.95 12.16 -10.24
C SER A 23 -6.53 13.58 -10.21
N GLN A 24 -7.78 13.72 -10.57
CA GLN A 24 -8.52 15.00 -10.61
C GLN A 24 -9.79 14.83 -9.78
N TYR A 25 -9.77 15.32 -8.56
CA TYR A 25 -10.94 15.30 -7.70
C TYR A 25 -11.98 16.33 -8.20
N GLY A 26 -13.21 15.88 -8.37
CA GLY A 26 -14.33 16.76 -8.64
C GLY A 26 -14.80 17.46 -7.37
N HIS A 27 -15.81 18.32 -7.52
CA HIS A 27 -16.53 18.90 -6.39
C HIS A 27 -18.03 18.75 -6.59
N ASN A 28 -18.70 18.14 -5.62
CA ASN A 28 -20.15 18.03 -5.55
C ASN A 28 -20.64 18.81 -4.32
N PRO A 29 -21.38 19.91 -4.45
CA PRO A 29 -21.84 20.71 -3.31
C PRO A 29 -22.73 19.97 -2.32
N GLN A 30 -23.28 18.81 -2.71
CA GLN A 30 -24.14 17.98 -1.87
C GLN A 30 -23.39 16.82 -1.19
N ALA A 31 -22.12 16.59 -1.57
CA ALA A 31 -21.33 15.52 -1.01
C ALA A 31 -20.59 15.98 0.26
N GLN A 32 -20.28 15.02 1.13
CA GLN A 32 -19.45 15.26 2.31
C GLN A 32 -17.99 15.37 1.92
N ASP A 33 -17.26 16.21 2.62
CA ASP A 33 -15.84 16.38 2.46
C ASP A 33 -15.05 15.31 3.23
N LEU A 34 -14.07 14.71 2.58
CA LEU A 34 -13.11 13.79 3.17
C LEU A 34 -11.68 14.25 2.83
N CYS A 35 -10.89 14.51 3.85
CA CYS A 35 -9.48 14.82 3.63
C CYS A 35 -8.75 13.61 3.02
N MET A 36 -8.02 13.80 1.93
CA MET A 36 -7.33 12.75 1.18
C MET A 36 -6.46 11.86 2.08
N VAL A 37 -5.70 12.43 3.02
CA VAL A 37 -4.83 11.67 3.92
C VAL A 37 -5.59 10.83 4.96
N GLN A 38 -6.89 11.00 5.05
CA GLN A 38 -7.78 10.20 5.91
C GLN A 38 -8.54 9.12 5.13
N TRP A 39 -8.43 9.07 3.82
CA TRP A 39 -9.20 8.14 3.00
C TRP A 39 -8.91 6.67 3.35
N THR A 40 -7.64 6.34 3.57
CA THR A 40 -7.23 5.01 4.07
C THR A 40 -7.86 4.68 5.41
N GLN A 41 -7.71 5.57 6.41
CA GLN A 41 -8.25 5.36 7.76
C GLN A 41 -9.78 5.24 7.73
N PHE A 42 -10.46 6.12 6.99
CA PHE A 42 -11.91 6.06 6.79
C PHE A 42 -12.36 4.70 6.26
N SER A 43 -11.63 4.15 5.27
CA SER A 43 -11.97 2.85 4.71
C SER A 43 -11.76 1.71 5.70
N LEU A 44 -10.66 1.75 6.47
CA LEU A 44 -10.37 0.72 7.48
C LEU A 44 -11.31 0.76 8.68
N ASP A 45 -11.81 1.94 9.04
CA ASP A 45 -12.73 2.11 10.19
C ASP A 45 -14.15 1.66 9.87
N LEU A 46 -14.60 1.82 8.61
CA LEU A 46 -16.00 1.62 8.24
C LEU A 46 -16.31 0.27 7.59
N PHE A 47 -15.33 -0.37 6.94
CA PHE A 47 -15.60 -1.55 6.12
C PHE A 47 -14.85 -2.77 6.63
N ALA A 48 -15.48 -3.93 6.53
CA ALA A 48 -14.88 -5.23 6.78
C ALA A 48 -14.39 -5.90 5.49
N THR A 49 -15.00 -5.55 4.34
CA THR A 49 -14.75 -6.18 3.05
C THR A 49 -14.63 -5.15 1.92
N VAL A 50 -13.99 -5.56 0.83
CA VAL A 50 -13.92 -4.76 -0.40
C VAL A 50 -15.32 -4.49 -0.97
N ALA A 51 -16.20 -5.50 -0.98
CA ALA A 51 -17.55 -5.37 -1.49
C ALA A 51 -18.38 -4.31 -0.74
N GLU A 52 -18.24 -4.22 0.59
CA GLU A 52 -18.89 -3.17 1.39
C GLU A 52 -18.39 -1.78 0.99
N ALA A 53 -17.08 -1.61 0.86
CA ALA A 53 -16.48 -0.35 0.45
C ALA A 53 -16.93 0.07 -0.95
N VAL A 54 -16.90 -0.86 -1.92
CA VAL A 54 -17.36 -0.61 -3.30
C VAL A 54 -18.82 -0.16 -3.30
N SER A 55 -19.70 -0.87 -2.59
CA SER A 55 -21.13 -0.51 -2.50
C SER A 55 -21.34 0.87 -1.89
N PHE A 56 -20.57 1.22 -0.86
CA PHE A 56 -20.64 2.52 -0.21
C PHE A 56 -20.19 3.63 -1.17
N PHE A 57 -19.02 3.52 -1.77
CA PHE A 57 -18.47 4.57 -2.64
C PHE A 57 -19.26 4.73 -3.95
N GLN A 58 -19.96 3.68 -4.42
CA GLN A 58 -20.89 3.78 -5.55
C GLN A 58 -22.14 4.59 -5.23
N SER A 59 -22.64 4.47 -3.99
CA SER A 59 -23.91 5.07 -3.58
C SER A 59 -23.75 6.41 -2.85
N THR A 60 -22.57 6.68 -2.28
CA THR A 60 -22.31 7.84 -1.42
C THR A 60 -21.17 8.67 -1.99
N PRO A 61 -21.47 9.75 -2.73
CA PRO A 61 -20.44 10.62 -3.28
C PRO A 61 -19.70 11.34 -2.14
N LEU A 62 -18.38 11.42 -2.26
CA LEU A 62 -17.50 12.17 -1.37
C LEU A 62 -16.68 13.19 -2.17
N ASN A 63 -16.44 14.34 -1.57
CA ASN A 63 -15.43 15.28 -2.04
C ASN A 63 -14.09 14.92 -1.39
N ILE A 64 -13.13 14.48 -2.18
CA ILE A 64 -11.78 14.27 -1.68
C ILE A 64 -11.02 15.59 -1.69
N LEU A 65 -10.70 16.10 -0.51
CA LEU A 65 -9.95 17.35 -0.36
C LEU A 65 -8.44 17.05 -0.43
N ALA A 66 -7.83 17.46 -1.54
CA ALA A 66 -6.38 17.35 -1.73
C ALA A 66 -5.63 18.35 -0.84
N GLY A 67 -4.50 17.92 -0.29
CA GLY A 67 -3.51 18.81 0.27
C GLY A 67 -2.66 19.48 -0.81
N VAL A 68 -1.85 20.44 -0.42
CA VAL A 68 -0.85 21.06 -1.30
C VAL A 68 0.53 20.60 -0.84
N LEU A 69 1.32 20.04 -1.73
CA LEU A 69 2.71 19.66 -1.48
C LEU A 69 3.58 20.93 -1.31
N PRO A 70 4.75 20.85 -0.64
CA PRO A 70 5.65 21.99 -0.46
C PRO A 70 6.06 22.69 -1.76
N ASN A 71 6.04 22.00 -2.88
CA ASN A 71 6.31 22.54 -4.21
C ASN A 71 5.10 23.22 -4.89
N GLY A 72 3.99 23.41 -4.16
CA GLY A 72 2.76 24.04 -4.66
C GLY A 72 1.86 23.14 -5.51
N ARG A 73 2.23 21.89 -5.77
CA ARG A 73 1.38 20.93 -6.51
C ARG A 73 0.35 20.28 -5.58
N GLY A 74 -0.79 19.92 -6.15
CA GLY A 74 -1.78 19.11 -5.43
C GLY A 74 -1.21 17.75 -5.05
N ALA A 75 -1.40 17.35 -3.80
CA ALA A 75 -1.15 15.99 -3.36
C ALA A 75 -2.34 15.13 -3.81
N THR A 76 -2.22 14.47 -4.95
CA THR A 76 -3.28 13.65 -5.54
C THR A 76 -2.93 12.18 -5.40
N MET A 77 -3.92 11.37 -5.00
CA MET A 77 -3.74 9.97 -4.64
C MET A 77 -4.82 9.10 -5.28
N HIS A 78 -4.59 7.80 -5.28
CA HIS A 78 -5.58 6.75 -5.50
C HIS A 78 -5.49 5.70 -4.41
N LEU A 79 -6.60 5.00 -4.17
CA LEU A 79 -6.74 4.03 -3.09
C LEU A 79 -6.89 2.62 -3.66
N ALA A 80 -6.19 1.65 -3.09
CA ALA A 80 -6.44 0.24 -3.31
C ALA A 80 -6.93 -0.42 -2.03
N LEU A 81 -7.94 -1.28 -2.15
CA LEU A 81 -8.45 -2.13 -1.10
C LEU A 81 -8.33 -3.60 -1.50
N SER A 82 -8.00 -4.45 -0.54
CA SER A 82 -8.02 -5.91 -0.70
C SER A 82 -8.45 -6.59 0.61
N ASP A 83 -9.03 -7.78 0.54
CA ASP A 83 -9.50 -8.50 1.72
C ASP A 83 -9.18 -10.00 1.71
N ALA A 84 -9.50 -10.68 2.82
CA ALA A 84 -9.21 -12.10 3.02
C ALA A 84 -9.94 -13.06 2.06
N SER A 85 -10.97 -12.59 1.35
CA SER A 85 -11.66 -13.37 0.32
C SER A 85 -10.89 -13.41 -1.00
N GLY A 86 -9.84 -12.58 -1.13
CA GLY A 86 -9.10 -12.34 -2.35
C GLY A 86 -9.77 -11.33 -3.28
N ASP A 87 -10.75 -10.58 -2.78
CA ASP A 87 -11.36 -9.47 -3.51
C ASP A 87 -10.46 -8.23 -3.52
N SER A 88 -10.54 -7.43 -4.57
CA SER A 88 -9.68 -6.26 -4.77
C SER A 88 -10.40 -5.14 -5.52
N ALA A 89 -10.21 -3.91 -5.10
CA ALA A 89 -10.72 -2.74 -5.80
C ALA A 89 -9.73 -1.57 -5.77
N ILE A 90 -9.66 -0.82 -6.87
CA ILE A 90 -8.87 0.39 -7.01
C ILE A 90 -9.81 1.56 -7.28
N PHE A 91 -9.63 2.64 -6.55
CA PHE A 91 -10.46 3.83 -6.59
C PHE A 91 -9.63 5.01 -7.09
N GLU A 92 -9.95 5.53 -8.26
CA GLU A 92 -9.27 6.65 -8.90
C GLU A 92 -10.28 7.76 -9.24
N TYR A 93 -9.83 9.00 -9.18
CA TYR A 93 -10.60 10.12 -9.69
C TYR A 93 -10.05 10.57 -11.03
N VAL A 94 -10.79 10.34 -12.11
CA VAL A 94 -10.44 10.70 -13.48
C VAL A 94 -11.43 11.72 -14.00
N ALA A 95 -10.93 12.87 -14.45
CA ALA A 95 -11.77 13.98 -14.95
C ALA A 95 -12.90 14.38 -13.99
N GLY A 96 -12.61 14.42 -12.69
CA GLY A 96 -13.57 14.80 -11.63
C GLY A 96 -14.58 13.73 -11.24
N LYS A 97 -14.44 12.51 -11.74
CA LYS A 97 -15.36 11.39 -11.46
C LYS A 97 -14.63 10.25 -10.78
N LEU A 98 -15.26 9.63 -9.79
CA LEU A 98 -14.78 8.41 -9.18
C LEU A 98 -14.93 7.24 -10.17
N CYS A 99 -13.79 6.61 -10.50
CA CYS A 99 -13.69 5.35 -11.23
C CYS A 99 -13.34 4.24 -10.24
N ILE A 100 -14.14 3.18 -10.21
CA ILE A 100 -13.93 2.02 -9.33
C ILE A 100 -13.62 0.82 -10.22
N HIS A 101 -12.39 0.36 -10.13
CA HIS A 101 -11.92 -0.85 -10.81
C HIS A 101 -12.02 -2.00 -9.81
N HIS A 102 -13.06 -2.84 -9.93
CA HIS A 102 -13.37 -3.90 -8.98
C HIS A 102 -13.32 -5.27 -9.66
N ASP A 103 -12.27 -6.02 -9.39
CA ASP A 103 -12.10 -7.38 -9.87
C ASP A 103 -10.97 -8.07 -9.06
N ARG A 104 -11.11 -9.38 -8.82
CA ARG A 104 -10.08 -10.22 -8.19
C ARG A 104 -8.78 -10.30 -9.00
N GLU A 105 -8.84 -10.04 -10.29
CA GLU A 105 -7.68 -10.00 -11.18
C GLU A 105 -6.87 -8.69 -11.05
N TYR A 106 -7.41 -7.65 -10.43
CA TYR A 106 -6.76 -6.37 -10.22
C TYR A 106 -5.86 -6.39 -8.98
N THR A 107 -4.76 -7.13 -9.07
CA THR A 107 -3.88 -7.46 -7.94
C THR A 107 -2.66 -6.57 -7.83
N VAL A 108 -2.46 -5.61 -8.72
CA VAL A 108 -1.32 -4.68 -8.72
C VAL A 108 -1.80 -3.26 -8.95
N MET A 109 -1.32 -2.34 -8.13
CA MET A 109 -1.44 -0.90 -8.32
C MET A 109 -0.07 -0.27 -8.09
N THR A 110 0.33 0.71 -8.90
CA THR A 110 1.55 1.50 -8.69
C THR A 110 1.20 2.99 -8.63
N ASN A 111 1.72 3.82 -9.51
CA ASN A 111 1.41 5.26 -9.56
C ASN A 111 0.88 5.59 -10.96
N SER A 112 1.45 6.61 -11.63
CA SER A 112 1.12 6.99 -13.01
C SER A 112 1.50 5.92 -14.05
N PRO A 113 0.74 5.80 -15.14
CA PRO A 113 -0.50 6.48 -15.45
C PRO A 113 -1.72 5.89 -14.73
N ILE A 114 -2.94 6.35 -15.06
CA ILE A 114 -4.20 5.79 -14.53
C ILE A 114 -4.28 4.28 -14.80
N PHE A 115 -5.08 3.58 -13.99
CA PHE A 115 -5.10 2.11 -13.95
C PHE A 115 -5.44 1.46 -15.31
N GLU A 116 -6.37 2.01 -16.07
CA GLU A 116 -6.72 1.49 -17.42
C GLU A 116 -5.54 1.54 -18.38
N GLU A 117 -4.76 2.61 -18.35
CA GLU A 117 -3.56 2.74 -19.19
C GLU A 117 -2.47 1.77 -18.73
N GLN A 118 -2.31 1.54 -17.42
CA GLN A 118 -1.39 0.54 -16.91
C GLN A 118 -1.77 -0.87 -17.34
N LEU A 119 -3.05 -1.21 -17.37
CA LEU A 119 -3.53 -2.49 -17.91
C LEU A 119 -3.20 -2.65 -19.40
N ALA A 120 -3.38 -1.59 -20.20
CA ALA A 120 -3.04 -1.60 -21.61
C ALA A 120 -1.53 -1.82 -21.83
N LEU A 121 -0.67 -1.12 -21.10
CA LEU A 121 0.77 -1.31 -21.13
C LEU A 121 1.17 -2.72 -20.70
N CYS A 122 0.57 -3.25 -19.65
CA CYS A 122 0.82 -4.60 -19.17
C CYS A 122 0.46 -5.65 -20.22
N ASN A 123 -0.65 -5.47 -20.94
CA ASN A 123 -1.06 -6.37 -22.03
C ASN A 123 -0.07 -6.38 -23.19
N TYR A 124 0.52 -5.24 -23.54
CA TYR A 124 1.62 -5.19 -24.51
C TYR A 124 2.81 -6.06 -24.06
N TRP A 125 3.25 -5.90 -22.81
CA TRP A 125 4.39 -6.63 -22.27
C TRP A 125 4.13 -8.13 -22.07
N LYS A 126 2.90 -8.55 -21.82
CA LYS A 126 2.51 -9.98 -21.78
C LYS A 126 2.84 -10.70 -23.08
N ASN A 127 2.69 -10.03 -24.24
CA ASN A 127 3.01 -10.61 -25.54
C ASN A 127 4.53 -10.81 -25.76
N ILE A 128 5.36 -10.03 -25.08
CA ILE A 128 6.83 -10.17 -25.18
C ILE A 128 7.34 -11.32 -24.30
N ASN A 129 6.62 -11.67 -23.24
CA ASN A 129 6.95 -12.66 -22.22
C ASN A 129 8.09 -12.21 -21.29
N GLY A 130 7.79 -12.12 -20.00
CA GLY A 130 8.71 -11.64 -18.97
C GLY A 130 9.94 -12.53 -18.73
N LEU A 131 9.96 -13.77 -19.19
CA LEU A 131 11.17 -14.60 -19.21
C LEU A 131 12.14 -14.20 -20.32
N THR A 132 11.66 -13.51 -21.34
CA THR A 132 12.49 -12.96 -22.42
C THR A 132 12.99 -11.57 -22.08
N PHE A 133 12.10 -10.69 -21.62
CA PHE A 133 12.44 -9.31 -21.24
C PHE A 133 11.38 -8.75 -20.28
N LEU A 134 11.85 -8.09 -19.22
CA LEU A 134 11.02 -7.26 -18.33
C LEU A 134 11.55 -5.84 -18.29
N PRO A 135 10.68 -4.81 -18.35
CA PRO A 135 11.12 -3.43 -18.22
C PRO A 135 11.72 -3.20 -16.81
N GLY A 136 12.91 -2.63 -16.76
CA GLY A 136 13.74 -2.57 -15.54
C GLY A 136 13.85 -1.19 -14.91
N SER A 137 13.22 -0.15 -15.49
CA SER A 137 13.34 1.20 -14.93
C SER A 137 12.54 1.35 -13.61
N ILE A 138 12.78 2.47 -12.94
CA ILE A 138 12.06 2.83 -11.71
C ILE A 138 10.71 3.51 -11.99
N SER A 139 10.33 3.69 -13.26
CA SER A 139 9.02 4.26 -13.62
C SER A 139 7.87 3.42 -13.07
N ALA A 140 6.75 4.06 -12.76
CA ALA A 140 5.60 3.36 -12.19
C ALA A 140 5.03 2.30 -13.15
N ALA A 141 4.97 2.60 -14.44
CA ALA A 141 4.50 1.66 -15.46
C ALA A 141 5.40 0.41 -15.56
N ASP A 142 6.73 0.58 -15.53
CA ASP A 142 7.66 -0.54 -15.56
C ASP A 142 7.57 -1.38 -14.28
N ARG A 143 7.39 -0.74 -13.13
CA ARG A 143 7.17 -1.43 -11.85
C ARG A 143 5.86 -2.21 -11.86
N PHE A 144 4.79 -1.66 -12.45
CA PHE A 144 3.51 -2.35 -12.60
C PHE A 144 3.66 -3.64 -13.41
N VAL A 145 4.27 -3.55 -14.60
CA VAL A 145 4.51 -4.70 -15.48
C VAL A 145 5.34 -5.78 -14.78
N ARG A 146 6.45 -5.37 -14.16
CA ARG A 146 7.38 -6.27 -13.49
C ARG A 146 6.73 -6.97 -12.29
N THR A 147 6.00 -6.21 -11.46
CA THR A 147 5.28 -6.74 -10.31
C THR A 147 4.17 -7.70 -10.75
N SER A 148 3.41 -7.34 -11.78
CA SER A 148 2.35 -8.20 -12.35
C SER A 148 2.92 -9.52 -12.85
N PHE A 149 4.04 -9.49 -13.58
CA PHE A 149 4.69 -10.71 -14.05
C PHE A 149 5.15 -11.59 -12.89
N PHE A 150 5.87 -11.05 -11.91
CA PHE A 150 6.38 -11.85 -10.79
C PHE A 150 5.25 -12.39 -9.92
N LEU A 151 4.22 -11.59 -9.63
CA LEU A 151 3.07 -12.03 -8.84
C LEU A 151 2.34 -13.20 -9.50
N ASN A 152 2.24 -13.21 -10.83
CA ASN A 152 1.65 -14.32 -11.58
C ASN A 152 2.58 -15.53 -11.70
N ALA A 153 3.89 -15.33 -11.63
CA ALA A 153 4.89 -16.38 -11.76
C ALA A 153 5.18 -17.14 -10.45
N ILE A 154 4.89 -16.55 -9.29
CA ILE A 154 5.14 -17.23 -8.00
C ILE A 154 4.20 -18.41 -7.79
N PRO A 155 4.69 -19.50 -7.16
CA PRO A 155 3.90 -20.71 -6.94
C PRO A 155 2.73 -20.45 -5.98
N ARG A 156 1.56 -20.99 -6.29
CA ARG A 156 0.34 -20.94 -5.45
C ARG A 156 0.21 -22.18 -4.53
N THR A 157 1.18 -23.10 -4.60
CA THR A 157 1.24 -24.30 -3.76
C THR A 157 2.67 -24.51 -3.27
N LEU A 158 2.84 -25.34 -2.22
CA LEU A 158 4.16 -25.62 -1.68
C LEU A 158 5.03 -26.34 -2.72
N VAL A 159 6.19 -25.76 -3.01
CA VAL A 159 7.19 -26.32 -3.92
C VAL A 159 8.16 -27.20 -3.13
N LYS A 160 8.10 -28.52 -3.31
CA LYS A 160 8.88 -29.49 -2.55
C LYS A 160 10.40 -29.24 -2.59
N ASN A 161 10.93 -28.75 -3.70
CA ASN A 161 12.37 -28.49 -3.85
C ASN A 161 12.89 -27.36 -2.92
N TYR A 162 12.01 -26.48 -2.41
CA TYR A 162 12.38 -25.40 -1.51
C TYR A 162 12.01 -25.68 -0.06
N THR A 163 11.31 -26.78 0.22
CA THR A 163 10.76 -27.08 1.54
C THR A 163 11.83 -27.03 2.65
N THR A 164 13.02 -27.57 2.39
CA THR A 164 14.12 -27.60 3.36
C THR A 164 14.69 -26.21 3.72
N ALA A 165 14.54 -25.23 2.82
CA ALA A 165 15.02 -23.87 3.03
C ALA A 165 14.00 -22.99 3.78
N LEU A 166 12.76 -23.47 3.99
CA LEU A 166 11.68 -22.68 4.58
C LEU A 166 11.55 -22.96 6.09
N PRO A 167 11.45 -21.92 6.94
CA PRO A 167 11.02 -22.09 8.31
C PRO A 167 9.71 -22.87 8.38
N ASN A 168 9.62 -23.85 9.28
CA ASN A 168 8.46 -24.74 9.46
C ASN A 168 8.01 -25.49 8.19
N GLN A 169 8.76 -25.44 7.09
CA GLN A 169 8.50 -26.10 5.82
C GLN A 169 7.04 -25.96 5.34
N SER A 170 6.48 -24.77 5.44
CA SER A 170 5.08 -24.49 5.17
C SER A 170 4.88 -23.61 3.93
N TYR A 171 3.71 -23.77 3.29
CA TYR A 171 3.31 -22.89 2.20
C TYR A 171 3.22 -21.41 2.65
N HIS A 172 2.77 -21.15 3.85
CA HIS A 172 2.70 -19.79 4.39
C HIS A 172 4.08 -19.11 4.36
N GLN A 173 5.13 -19.79 4.81
CA GLN A 173 6.49 -19.23 4.77
C GLN A 173 7.01 -19.05 3.34
N GLN A 174 6.67 -19.98 2.44
CA GLN A 174 6.98 -19.82 1.02
C GLN A 174 6.27 -18.60 0.43
N ALA A 175 4.98 -18.45 0.69
CA ALA A 175 4.18 -17.32 0.19
C ALA A 175 4.73 -15.98 0.68
N LEU A 176 5.05 -15.88 1.99
CA LEU A 176 5.65 -14.67 2.58
C LEU A 176 6.99 -14.33 1.90
N ALA A 177 7.89 -15.30 1.75
CA ALA A 177 9.19 -15.09 1.09
C ALA A 177 9.02 -14.68 -0.37
N SER A 178 8.08 -15.30 -1.10
CA SER A 178 7.79 -14.99 -2.50
C SER A 178 7.23 -13.58 -2.66
N VAL A 179 6.22 -13.21 -1.87
CA VAL A 179 5.61 -11.87 -1.92
C VAL A 179 6.61 -10.79 -1.52
N LEU A 180 7.47 -11.06 -0.53
CA LEU A 180 8.55 -10.15 -0.15
C LEU A 180 9.51 -9.91 -1.33
N GLY A 181 9.85 -10.96 -2.08
CA GLY A 181 10.65 -10.85 -3.31
C GLY A 181 9.96 -9.99 -4.38
N VAL A 182 8.65 -10.19 -4.57
CA VAL A 182 7.84 -9.42 -5.53
C VAL A 182 7.81 -7.94 -5.16
N ILE A 183 7.46 -7.60 -3.92
CA ILE A 183 7.35 -6.18 -3.52
C ILE A 183 8.70 -5.47 -3.51
N ARG A 184 9.80 -6.18 -3.19
CA ARG A 184 11.15 -5.63 -3.27
C ARG A 184 11.56 -5.32 -4.71
N SER A 185 11.07 -6.07 -5.71
CA SER A 185 11.32 -5.78 -7.13
C SER A 185 10.67 -4.48 -7.61
N ALA A 186 9.62 -4.01 -6.94
CA ALA A 186 8.98 -2.72 -7.19
C ALA A 186 9.65 -1.56 -6.45
N GLY A 187 10.62 -1.83 -5.58
CA GLY A 187 11.30 -0.82 -4.78
C GLY A 187 12.23 0.07 -5.61
N VAL A 188 12.36 1.32 -5.18
CA VAL A 188 13.36 2.28 -5.66
C VAL A 188 14.44 2.39 -4.59
N PRO A 189 15.73 2.21 -4.94
CA PRO A 189 16.81 2.31 -3.97
C PRO A 189 16.80 3.64 -3.21
N LEU A 190 17.15 3.61 -1.93
CA LEU A 190 17.20 4.80 -1.09
C LEU A 190 18.23 5.79 -1.65
N GLY A 191 17.81 7.07 -1.77
CA GLY A 191 18.69 8.16 -2.23
C GLY A 191 18.74 8.36 -3.75
N VAL A 192 18.00 7.60 -4.55
CA VAL A 192 17.87 7.89 -6.00
C VAL A 192 17.18 9.24 -6.18
N GLN A 193 17.80 10.12 -6.94
CA GLN A 193 17.31 11.46 -7.26
C GLN A 193 17.42 11.73 -8.75
N ASP A 194 16.51 12.52 -9.29
CA ASP A 194 16.51 13.02 -10.64
C ASP A 194 16.07 14.50 -10.59
N PRO A 195 16.98 15.46 -10.92
CA PRO A 195 16.64 16.88 -10.87
C PRO A 195 15.46 17.27 -11.78
N ASP A 196 15.27 16.55 -12.88
CA ASP A 196 14.17 16.78 -13.82
C ASP A 196 12.84 16.14 -13.36
N LYS A 197 12.90 15.31 -12.30
CA LYS A 197 11.76 14.59 -11.74
C LYS A 197 11.67 14.80 -10.23
N PRO A 198 11.31 15.99 -9.77
CA PRO A 198 11.34 16.35 -8.35
C PRO A 198 10.36 15.53 -7.47
N ASN A 199 9.43 14.80 -8.10
CA ASN A 199 8.49 13.90 -7.41
C ASN A 199 8.99 12.45 -7.36
N LEU A 200 10.20 12.17 -7.87
CA LEU A 200 10.82 10.86 -7.73
C LEU A 200 11.14 10.63 -6.26
N SER A 201 10.58 9.58 -5.69
CA SER A 201 10.82 9.21 -4.29
C SER A 201 11.46 7.83 -4.20
N SER A 202 12.38 7.71 -3.23
CA SER A 202 12.94 6.42 -2.85
C SER A 202 11.95 5.62 -2.01
N THR A 203 12.06 4.31 -2.04
CA THR A 203 11.32 3.45 -1.12
C THR A 203 11.88 3.60 0.29
N LEU A 204 11.06 4.03 1.24
CA LEU A 204 11.42 4.15 2.66
C LEU A 204 11.02 2.91 3.46
N TRP A 205 9.91 2.29 3.12
CA TRP A 205 9.44 1.03 3.72
C TRP A 205 8.60 0.23 2.72
N ARG A 206 8.34 -1.02 3.07
CA ARG A 206 7.36 -1.91 2.42
C ARG A 206 6.58 -2.62 3.50
N THR A 207 5.34 -2.91 3.23
CA THR A 207 4.48 -3.69 4.12
C THR A 207 3.96 -4.94 3.42
N ILE A 208 3.70 -5.99 4.18
CA ILE A 208 3.02 -7.20 3.71
C ILE A 208 1.93 -7.52 4.72
N SER A 209 0.72 -7.68 4.22
CA SER A 209 -0.45 -8.03 5.03
C SER A 209 -0.87 -9.46 4.78
N ASP A 210 -0.81 -10.30 5.81
CA ASP A 210 -1.43 -11.62 5.79
C ASP A 210 -2.87 -11.47 6.29
N HIS A 211 -3.79 -11.34 5.35
CA HIS A 211 -5.21 -11.13 5.62
C HIS A 211 -5.85 -12.24 6.45
N GLN A 212 -5.42 -13.50 6.24
CA GLN A 212 -6.03 -14.66 6.90
C GLN A 212 -5.51 -14.86 8.32
N ASN A 213 -4.21 -14.65 8.52
CA ASN A 213 -3.59 -14.80 9.83
C ASN A 213 -3.61 -13.51 10.65
N LEU A 214 -3.98 -12.37 10.04
CA LEU A 214 -3.99 -11.04 10.64
C LEU A 214 -2.60 -10.64 11.14
N VAL A 215 -1.60 -10.82 10.29
CA VAL A 215 -0.20 -10.43 10.57
C VAL A 215 0.23 -9.34 9.60
N TYR A 216 0.73 -8.25 10.14
CA TYR A 216 1.21 -7.11 9.38
C TYR A 216 2.73 -7.00 9.49
N TYR A 217 3.44 -7.21 8.38
CA TYR A 217 4.90 -7.17 8.31
C TYR A 217 5.38 -5.81 7.81
N PHE A 218 6.49 -5.35 8.36
CA PHE A 218 7.13 -4.10 7.99
C PHE A 218 8.61 -4.33 7.62
N ASP A 219 8.97 -3.97 6.38
CA ASP A 219 10.32 -4.06 5.81
C ASP A 219 10.85 -2.64 5.58
N SER A 220 11.65 -2.13 6.52
CA SER A 220 12.27 -0.80 6.40
C SER A 220 13.40 -0.83 5.37
N ALA A 221 13.50 0.21 4.55
CA ALA A 221 14.65 0.39 3.65
C ALA A 221 15.94 0.76 4.39
N THR A 222 15.82 1.26 5.63
CA THR A 222 16.96 1.73 6.43
C THR A 222 17.41 0.73 7.51
N ALA A 223 16.70 -0.40 7.66
CA ALA A 223 17.02 -1.43 8.63
C ALA A 223 17.17 -2.79 7.94
N PRO A 224 18.10 -3.65 8.38
CA PRO A 224 18.32 -4.96 7.77
C PRO A 224 17.28 -6.01 8.17
N SER A 225 16.46 -5.72 9.19
CA SER A 225 15.53 -6.65 9.79
C SER A 225 14.09 -6.30 9.46
N ILE A 226 13.27 -7.34 9.24
CA ILE A 226 11.82 -7.22 9.16
C ILE A 226 11.23 -7.45 10.55
N PHE A 227 10.23 -6.65 10.91
CA PHE A 227 9.40 -6.91 12.07
C PHE A 227 7.95 -7.09 11.68
N TRP A 228 7.14 -7.65 12.58
CA TRP A 228 5.71 -7.84 12.31
C TRP A 228 4.87 -7.70 13.57
N ILE A 229 3.60 -7.40 13.32
CA ILE A 229 2.55 -7.28 14.32
C ILE A 229 1.58 -8.43 14.10
N ASP A 230 1.38 -9.26 15.11
CA ASP A 230 0.27 -10.20 15.20
C ASP A 230 -0.93 -9.45 15.80
N MET A 231 -1.87 -9.06 14.94
CA MET A 231 -3.02 -8.24 15.35
C MET A 231 -3.93 -8.96 16.35
N LYS A 232 -3.90 -10.30 16.41
CA LYS A 232 -4.64 -11.07 17.41
C LYS A 232 -4.13 -10.84 18.84
N LYS A 233 -2.94 -10.28 18.99
CA LYS A 233 -2.35 -9.92 20.30
C LYS A 233 -2.68 -8.47 20.71
N ILE A 234 -3.39 -7.72 19.89
CA ILE A 234 -3.82 -6.35 20.17
C ILE A 234 -5.28 -6.39 20.61
N ASP A 235 -5.58 -5.79 21.75
CA ASP A 235 -6.95 -5.65 22.24
C ASP A 235 -7.62 -4.41 21.60
N PHE A 236 -8.32 -4.63 20.50
CA PHE A 236 -9.07 -3.57 19.81
C PHE A 236 -10.34 -3.11 20.55
N THR A 237 -10.73 -3.75 21.65
CA THR A 237 -11.90 -3.31 22.46
C THR A 237 -11.56 -2.12 23.35
N GLN A 238 -10.29 -1.81 23.57
CA GLN A 238 -9.80 -0.73 24.44
C GLN A 238 -9.48 0.57 23.68
N LEU A 239 -10.06 0.80 22.54
CA LEU A 239 -9.63 1.68 21.48
C LEU A 239 -9.93 3.16 21.61
N ALA A 240 -9.82 3.75 22.75
CA ALA A 240 -9.72 5.20 22.82
C ALA A 240 -8.28 5.74 22.60
N LYS A 241 -7.29 4.87 22.29
CA LYS A 241 -5.88 5.24 22.25
C LYS A 241 -5.21 4.81 20.96
N ALA A 242 -4.49 5.75 20.34
CA ALA A 242 -3.47 5.42 19.36
C ALA A 242 -2.24 4.87 20.08
N LEU A 243 -1.67 3.79 19.56
CA LEU A 243 -0.42 3.19 20.03
C LEU A 243 0.67 3.34 18.97
N SER A 244 1.92 3.39 19.39
CA SER A 244 3.07 3.44 18.49
C SER A 244 4.22 2.60 19.01
N LEU A 245 5.11 2.17 18.12
CA LEU A 245 6.41 1.60 18.52
C LEU A 245 7.31 2.72 19.07
N PRO A 246 7.86 2.57 20.28
CA PRO A 246 8.73 3.58 20.88
C PRO A 246 9.99 3.80 20.05
N ASN A 247 10.38 5.05 19.86
CA ASN A 247 11.63 5.42 19.16
C ASN A 247 11.80 4.76 17.77
N ALA A 248 10.71 4.56 17.02
CA ALA A 248 10.73 3.85 15.74
C ALA A 248 11.72 4.42 14.72
N GLN A 249 12.05 5.71 14.81
CA GLN A 249 13.03 6.36 13.95
C GLN A 249 14.50 6.04 14.31
N ASN A 250 14.77 5.65 15.57
CA ASN A 250 16.13 5.43 16.09
C ASN A 250 16.38 4.00 16.55
N SER A 251 15.43 3.10 16.32
CA SER A 251 15.51 1.71 16.77
C SER A 251 15.42 0.75 15.58
N ILE A 252 16.21 -0.30 15.61
CA ILE A 252 16.10 -1.42 14.68
C ILE A 252 15.22 -2.48 15.35
N TYR A 253 14.02 -2.65 14.82
CA TYR A 253 13.11 -3.72 15.23
C TYR A 253 13.30 -4.94 14.35
N GLY A 254 13.13 -6.13 14.94
CA GLY A 254 13.14 -7.41 14.24
C GLY A 254 12.27 -8.44 14.96
N GLY A 255 11.59 -9.29 14.19
CA GLY A 255 10.72 -10.29 14.79
C GLY A 255 9.33 -9.75 15.15
N GLU A 256 8.65 -10.45 16.04
CA GLU A 256 7.30 -10.10 16.51
C GLU A 256 7.37 -8.97 17.55
N VAL A 257 6.61 -7.89 17.34
CA VAL A 257 6.69 -6.65 18.13
C VAL A 257 5.35 -6.19 18.73
N SER A 258 4.29 -6.97 18.66
CA SER A 258 2.94 -6.55 19.11
C SER A 258 2.90 -6.07 20.56
N GLN A 259 3.74 -6.65 21.42
CA GLN A 259 3.82 -6.30 22.85
C GLN A 259 4.68 -5.08 23.15
N LEU A 260 5.36 -4.52 22.13
CA LEU A 260 6.24 -3.36 22.30
C LEU A 260 5.53 -2.03 22.09
N PHE A 261 4.27 -2.05 21.61
CA PHE A 261 3.50 -0.84 21.39
C PHE A 261 3.21 -0.11 22.70
N GLY A 262 3.45 1.18 22.71
CA GLY A 262 3.16 2.09 23.82
C GLY A 262 2.24 3.23 23.37
N ASP A 263 1.84 4.08 24.30
CA ASP A 263 0.98 5.23 24.02
C ASP A 263 1.59 6.13 22.91
N PHE A 264 0.78 6.44 21.91
CA PHE A 264 1.18 7.32 20.82
C PHE A 264 1.29 8.76 21.34
N LYS A 265 2.45 9.35 21.08
CA LYS A 265 2.66 10.79 21.32
C LYS A 265 2.59 11.51 19.98
N TYR A 266 1.66 12.43 19.84
CA TYR A 266 1.59 13.27 18.65
C TYR A 266 2.94 14.00 18.45
N PRO A 267 3.51 13.95 17.23
CA PRO A 267 4.74 14.66 16.95
C PRO A 267 4.53 16.16 17.17
N THR A 268 5.56 16.83 17.69
CA THR A 268 5.55 18.29 17.83
C THR A 268 5.54 18.94 16.44
N ALA A 269 5.10 20.21 16.37
CA ALA A 269 5.09 20.97 15.11
C ALA A 269 6.47 21.02 14.42
N GLU A 270 7.57 21.03 15.21
CA GLU A 270 8.95 20.97 14.70
C GLU A 270 9.26 19.66 13.99
N LEU A 271 8.78 18.52 14.51
CA LEU A 271 8.99 17.22 13.89
C LEU A 271 8.16 17.05 12.61
N ILE A 272 6.95 17.60 12.58
CA ILE A 272 6.10 17.65 11.38
C ILE A 272 6.78 18.48 10.28
N GLY A 273 7.36 19.61 10.62
CA GLY A 273 8.13 20.45 9.69
C GLY A 273 9.34 19.73 9.09
N SER A 274 10.05 18.93 9.87
CA SER A 274 11.21 18.15 9.38
C SER A 274 10.85 16.96 8.48
N ILE A 275 9.65 16.39 8.64
CA ILE A 275 9.15 15.28 7.79
C ILE A 275 8.64 15.81 6.44
N MET A 276 8.21 17.05 6.37
CA MET A 276 7.70 17.68 5.14
C MET A 276 8.80 18.31 4.25
N THR A 277 10.06 18.22 4.63
CA THR A 277 11.22 18.78 3.89
C THR A 277 12.02 17.74 3.09
N PHE A 278 11.44 16.57 2.81
CA PHE A 278 12.03 15.55 1.91
C PHE A 278 11.55 15.66 0.48
#